data_c371762f0fad33511206d51d641c0a20
#
_entry.id   c371762f0fad33511206d51d641c0a20
#
_cell.length_a   1.000
_cell.length_b   1.000
_cell.length_c   1.000
_cell.angle_alpha   90.00
_cell.angle_beta   90.00
_cell.angle_gamma   90.00
#
_symmetry.space_group_name_H-M   'P 1'
#
loop_
_entity.id
_entity.type
_entity.pdbx_description
1 polymer ?
#
loop_
_entity_poly.entity_id
_entity_poly.type
_entity_poly.pdbx_seq_one_letter_code
_entity_poly.pdbx_strand_id
1 'polypeptide(L)'
;RRRVGDVPPVQGGGLIPLLLITEVIRERSQNAETARTEIGNLWAAAQTITGPVLNVPGTKVISGDGQYVTTTMHILPNDLKITGRLMPEKRYRGIYETVVYDSDIQMTGSFSIAGYEHLNDYIYNWDQAYFSLGVSDNKGIRDKVEMNFNKEVIIAQPGAGQTDLFERGISFPVAIDPDIPGNFSGNFSLNLGLRGSSNISFSPVGK
;
A
#
# COMPACT_ATOMS: atom_id res chain seq x y z
N ARG A 1 81.52 -17.76 2.30
CA ARG A 1 80.40 -16.98 2.83
C ARG A 1 79.60 -16.46 1.66
N ARG A 2 78.45 -17.09 1.35
CA ARG A 2 77.44 -16.58 0.38
C ARG A 2 76.53 -15.60 1.12
N ARG A 3 76.38 -14.39 0.57
CA ARG A 3 75.39 -13.42 1.00
C ARG A 3 74.03 -13.89 0.55
N VAL A 4 73.10 -13.93 1.49
CA VAL A 4 71.66 -14.12 1.26
C VAL A 4 71.16 -12.84 0.62
N GLY A 5 70.59 -12.96 -0.62
CA GLY A 5 70.02 -11.83 -1.32
C GLY A 5 68.71 -11.38 -0.67
N ASP A 6 68.63 -10.10 -0.42
CA ASP A 6 67.39 -9.43 0.01
C ASP A 6 66.31 -9.57 -1.07
N VAL A 7 65.20 -10.20 -0.69
CA VAL A 7 63.97 -10.22 -1.47
C VAL A 7 63.25 -8.90 -1.19
N PRO A 8 63.01 -8.04 -2.22
CA PRO A 8 62.26 -6.82 -1.95
C PRO A 8 60.81 -7.16 -1.62
N PRO A 9 60.18 -6.42 -0.69
CA PRO A 9 58.76 -6.62 -0.36
C PRO A 9 57.89 -6.29 -1.54
N VAL A 10 57.05 -7.23 -1.97
CA VAL A 10 55.95 -7.02 -2.93
C VAL A 10 54.93 -6.10 -2.28
N GLN A 11 55.12 -4.79 -2.45
CA GLN A 11 54.22 -3.80 -1.91
C GLN A 11 53.26 -3.30 -3.00
N GLY A 12 51.95 -3.43 -2.76
CA GLY A 12 50.96 -2.48 -3.27
C GLY A 12 50.23 -2.77 -4.58
N GLY A 13 50.52 -3.86 -5.31
CA GLY A 13 49.87 -4.09 -6.63
C GLY A 13 48.42 -4.64 -6.58
N GLY A 14 47.95 -5.13 -5.47
CA GLY A 14 46.65 -5.81 -5.37
C GLY A 14 45.45 -4.94 -5.01
N LEU A 15 45.65 -3.76 -4.43
CA LEU A 15 44.57 -2.90 -3.95
C LEU A 15 43.90 -2.10 -5.09
N ILE A 16 44.64 -1.67 -6.10
CA ILE A 16 44.12 -0.88 -7.22
C ILE A 16 43.15 -1.69 -8.08
N PRO A 17 43.45 -2.94 -8.48
CA PRO A 17 42.50 -3.77 -9.23
C PRO A 17 41.24 -4.08 -8.44
N LEU A 18 41.34 -4.27 -7.12
CA LEU A 18 40.19 -4.56 -6.26
C LEU A 18 39.23 -3.36 -6.17
N LEU A 19 39.76 -2.16 -6.06
CA LEU A 19 38.98 -0.91 -6.04
C LEU A 19 38.28 -0.68 -7.38
N LEU A 20 38.92 -0.94 -8.51
CA LEU A 20 38.31 -0.82 -9.84
C LEU A 20 37.17 -1.83 -10.04
N ILE A 21 37.30 -3.05 -9.55
CA ILE A 21 36.26 -4.07 -9.63
C ILE A 21 35.05 -3.67 -8.77
N THR A 22 35.27 -3.17 -7.56
CA THR A 22 34.18 -2.70 -6.69
C THR A 22 33.45 -1.51 -7.28
N GLU A 23 34.14 -0.57 -7.93
CA GLU A 23 33.56 0.56 -8.65
C GLU A 23 32.64 0.10 -9.79
N VAL A 24 33.12 -0.82 -10.64
CA VAL A 24 32.31 -1.37 -11.76
C VAL A 24 31.06 -2.12 -11.25
N ILE A 25 31.19 -2.87 -10.16
CA ILE A 25 30.04 -3.57 -9.56
C ILE A 25 29.01 -2.54 -9.05
N ARG A 26 29.49 -1.49 -8.40
CA ARG A 26 28.64 -0.41 -7.87
C ARG A 26 27.92 0.34 -8.99
N GLU A 27 28.64 0.71 -10.04
CA GLU A 27 28.06 1.38 -11.23
C GLU A 27 26.99 0.50 -11.88
N ARG A 28 27.25 -0.79 -12.08
CA ARG A 28 26.27 -1.73 -12.64
C ARG A 28 25.01 -1.85 -11.77
N SER A 29 25.19 -1.90 -10.44
CA SER A 29 24.06 -1.97 -9.51
C SER A 29 23.23 -0.69 -9.56
N GLN A 30 23.86 0.48 -9.63
CA GLN A 30 23.18 1.77 -9.73
C GLN A 30 22.41 1.89 -11.06
N ASN A 31 23.03 1.50 -12.17
CA ASN A 31 22.39 1.51 -13.48
C ASN A 31 21.22 0.54 -13.57
N ALA A 32 21.30 -0.63 -12.92
CA ALA A 32 20.21 -1.58 -12.83
C ALA A 32 19.03 -1.00 -12.04
N GLU A 33 19.30 -0.33 -10.91
CA GLU A 33 18.27 0.30 -10.08
C GLU A 33 17.61 1.49 -10.81
N THR A 34 18.41 2.30 -11.51
CA THR A 34 17.89 3.38 -12.36
C THR A 34 16.96 2.82 -13.44
N ALA A 35 17.36 1.76 -14.12
CA ALA A 35 16.54 1.13 -15.16
C ALA A 35 15.21 0.57 -14.58
N ARG A 36 15.25 -0.05 -13.41
CA ARG A 36 14.05 -0.53 -12.70
C ARG A 36 13.10 0.62 -12.34
N THR A 37 13.67 1.71 -11.82
CA THR A 37 12.89 2.90 -11.44
C THR A 37 12.25 3.55 -12.66
N GLU A 38 12.98 3.67 -13.77
CA GLU A 38 12.44 4.23 -15.00
C GLU A 38 11.31 3.40 -15.59
N ILE A 39 11.45 2.07 -15.59
CA ILE A 39 10.38 1.16 -16.04
C ILE A 39 9.19 1.25 -15.06
N GLY A 40 9.43 1.26 -13.75
CA GLY A 40 8.41 1.44 -12.72
C GLY A 40 7.65 2.76 -12.87
N ASN A 41 8.32 3.85 -13.22
CA ASN A 41 7.68 5.15 -13.46
C ASN A 41 6.74 5.15 -14.67
N LEU A 42 7.04 4.35 -15.69
CA LEU A 42 6.21 4.22 -16.90
C LEU A 42 5.05 3.24 -16.71
N TRP A 43 5.20 2.25 -15.85
CA TRP A 43 4.21 1.19 -15.63
C TRP A 43 3.41 1.41 -14.33
N ALA A 44 4.00 1.17 -13.22
CA ALA A 44 3.70 1.51 -11.84
C ALA A 44 4.82 0.93 -10.95
N ALA A 45 5.03 1.51 -9.79
CA ALA A 45 6.00 1.02 -8.82
C ALA A 45 5.56 -0.32 -8.18
N ALA A 46 6.38 -0.83 -7.27
CA ALA A 46 6.00 -1.93 -6.40
C ALA A 46 4.73 -1.59 -5.60
N GLN A 47 3.80 -2.55 -5.52
CA GLN A 47 2.49 -2.31 -4.94
C GLN A 47 2.36 -2.91 -3.55
N THR A 48 1.83 -2.10 -2.64
CA THR A 48 1.33 -2.55 -1.33
C THR A 48 -0.13 -2.19 -1.22
N ILE A 49 -0.96 -3.17 -0.92
CA ILE A 49 -2.40 -3.02 -0.75
C ILE A 49 -2.70 -3.16 0.74
N THR A 50 -3.42 -2.18 1.31
CA THR A 50 -3.73 -2.10 2.74
C THR A 50 -5.22 -1.94 2.97
N GLY A 51 -5.83 -2.74 3.82
CA GLY A 51 -7.26 -2.72 4.09
C GLY A 51 -8.03 -3.81 3.34
N PRO A 52 -9.35 -3.62 3.07
CA PRO A 52 -10.15 -2.40 3.26
C PRO A 52 -10.45 -2.09 4.74
N VAL A 53 -10.71 -0.81 5.04
CA VAL A 53 -11.05 -0.32 6.38
C VAL A 53 -12.29 0.56 6.28
N LEU A 54 -13.25 0.39 7.19
CA LEU A 54 -14.37 1.31 7.33
C LEU A 54 -13.95 2.43 8.30
N ASN A 55 -14.07 3.65 7.85
CA ASN A 55 -13.70 4.85 8.60
C ASN A 55 -14.94 5.66 8.93
N VAL A 56 -15.07 6.06 10.20
CA VAL A 56 -16.15 6.91 10.67
C VAL A 56 -15.55 8.16 11.31
N PRO A 57 -15.68 9.35 10.69
CA PRO A 57 -15.23 10.59 11.31
C PRO A 57 -15.94 10.88 12.61
N GLY A 58 -15.23 11.43 13.58
CA GLY A 58 -15.79 11.78 14.88
C GLY A 58 -15.24 13.10 15.40
N THR A 59 -16.02 13.75 16.26
CA THR A 59 -15.68 15.02 16.90
C THR A 59 -15.94 14.93 18.40
N LYS A 60 -15.05 15.56 19.18
CA LYS A 60 -15.22 15.75 20.62
C LYS A 60 -15.09 17.23 20.96
N VAL A 61 -16.01 17.75 21.76
CA VAL A 61 -15.92 19.09 22.30
C VAL A 61 -15.04 19.06 23.56
N ILE A 62 -13.99 19.87 23.59
CA ILE A 62 -13.17 20.04 24.79
C ILE A 62 -13.90 21.01 25.72
N SER A 63 -14.25 20.55 26.90
CA SER A 63 -14.92 21.38 27.93
C SER A 63 -14.02 22.55 28.32
N GLY A 64 -14.51 23.79 28.13
CA GLY A 64 -13.89 25.02 28.61
C GLY A 64 -13.56 26.06 27.54
N ASP A 65 -13.13 25.66 26.33
CA ASP A 65 -12.65 26.59 25.29
C ASP A 65 -13.48 26.57 24.01
N GLY A 66 -14.51 25.72 23.90
CA GLY A 66 -15.27 25.54 22.65
C GLY A 66 -14.44 24.97 21.49
N GLN A 67 -13.27 24.41 21.80
CA GLN A 67 -12.42 23.75 20.81
C GLN A 67 -12.93 22.35 20.49
N TYR A 68 -12.77 21.94 19.24
CA TYR A 68 -13.13 20.63 18.76
C TYR A 68 -11.87 19.82 18.47
N VAL A 69 -11.86 18.57 18.88
CA VAL A 69 -10.88 17.56 18.42
C VAL A 69 -11.56 16.62 17.44
N THR A 70 -10.97 16.47 16.28
CA THR A 70 -11.44 15.50 15.28
C THR A 70 -10.65 14.20 15.41
N THR A 71 -11.32 13.09 15.19
CA THR A 71 -10.73 11.75 15.12
C THR A 71 -11.40 10.95 14.01
N THR A 72 -10.82 9.82 13.66
CA THR A 72 -11.48 8.85 12.78
C THR A 72 -11.47 7.50 13.48
N MET A 73 -12.64 6.90 13.62
CA MET A 73 -12.75 5.52 14.08
C MET A 73 -12.49 4.59 12.92
N HIS A 74 -11.59 3.63 13.11
CA HIS A 74 -11.23 2.62 12.11
C HIS A 74 -11.81 1.27 12.50
N ILE A 75 -12.67 0.74 11.66
CA ILE A 75 -13.32 -0.55 11.84
C ILE A 75 -12.75 -1.51 10.78
N LEU A 76 -12.19 -2.60 11.26
CA LEU A 76 -11.59 -3.63 10.42
C LEU A 76 -12.65 -4.65 10.00
N PRO A 77 -12.45 -5.34 8.86
CA PRO A 77 -13.34 -6.41 8.48
C PRO A 77 -13.30 -7.56 9.50
N ASN A 78 -14.44 -8.19 9.75
CA ASN A 78 -14.54 -9.37 10.61
C ASN A 78 -13.86 -10.58 9.99
N ASP A 79 -13.92 -10.66 8.66
CA ASP A 79 -13.22 -11.63 7.83
C ASP A 79 -12.78 -10.96 6.54
N LEU A 80 -11.67 -11.40 5.99
CA LEU A 80 -11.11 -10.91 4.73
C LEU A 80 -10.48 -12.05 3.96
N LYS A 81 -10.99 -12.30 2.78
CA LYS A 81 -10.41 -13.23 1.83
C LYS A 81 -9.92 -12.47 0.60
N ILE A 82 -8.64 -12.64 0.28
CA ILE A 82 -8.01 -12.05 -0.89
C ILE A 82 -7.61 -13.19 -1.83
N THR A 83 -8.05 -13.10 -3.06
CA THR A 83 -7.65 -14.00 -4.14
C THR A 83 -7.21 -13.15 -5.32
N GLY A 84 -6.25 -13.65 -6.09
CA GLY A 84 -5.76 -12.87 -7.22
C GLY A 84 -5.08 -13.72 -8.27
N ARG A 85 -5.03 -13.18 -9.47
CA ARG A 85 -4.26 -13.69 -10.59
C ARG A 85 -3.19 -12.67 -10.93
N LEU A 86 -1.95 -13.13 -11.01
CA LEU A 86 -0.80 -12.32 -11.40
C LEU A 86 -0.34 -12.75 -12.79
N MET A 87 -0.13 -11.77 -13.68
CA MET A 87 0.34 -11.97 -15.05
C MET A 87 1.67 -11.22 -15.23
N PRO A 88 2.81 -11.85 -14.92
CA PRO A 88 4.12 -11.22 -15.02
C PRO A 88 4.58 -11.12 -16.47
N GLU A 89 5.27 -10.02 -16.78
CA GLU A 89 5.91 -9.77 -18.06
C GLU A 89 7.32 -9.21 -17.85
N LYS A 90 8.27 -9.68 -18.66
CA LYS A 90 9.63 -9.14 -18.64
C LYS A 90 9.73 -7.87 -19.48
N ARG A 91 10.36 -6.84 -18.94
CA ARG A 91 10.66 -5.59 -19.61
C ARG A 91 12.16 -5.34 -19.57
N TYR A 92 12.66 -4.71 -20.62
CA TYR A 92 14.09 -4.45 -20.81
C TYR A 92 14.34 -2.96 -20.98
N ARG A 93 15.40 -2.48 -20.36
CA ARG A 93 15.98 -1.17 -20.63
C ARG A 93 17.49 -1.32 -20.85
N GLY A 94 17.90 -1.24 -22.11
CA GLY A 94 19.26 -1.62 -22.48
C GLY A 94 19.53 -3.10 -22.17
N ILE A 95 20.52 -3.35 -21.34
CA ILE A 95 20.91 -4.71 -20.90
C ILE A 95 20.20 -5.15 -19.61
N TYR A 96 19.45 -4.25 -18.97
CA TYR A 96 18.82 -4.51 -17.68
C TYR A 96 17.40 -5.02 -17.88
N GLU A 97 17.10 -6.11 -17.17
CA GLU A 97 15.78 -6.74 -17.13
C GLU A 97 15.06 -6.39 -15.83
N THR A 98 13.76 -6.14 -15.91
CA THR A 98 12.86 -6.08 -14.77
C THR A 98 11.56 -6.81 -15.07
N VAL A 99 10.84 -7.20 -14.02
CA VAL A 99 9.53 -7.82 -14.16
C VAL A 99 8.48 -6.77 -13.80
N VAL A 100 7.53 -6.60 -14.70
CA VAL A 100 6.27 -5.89 -14.45
C VAL A 100 5.13 -6.90 -14.44
N TYR A 101 3.99 -6.51 -13.92
CA TYR A 101 2.82 -7.38 -13.90
C TYR A 101 1.52 -6.61 -14.05
N ASP A 102 0.55 -7.27 -14.64
CA ASP A 102 -0.86 -6.99 -14.48
C ASP A 102 -1.42 -7.97 -13.43
N SER A 103 -2.37 -7.51 -12.63
CA SER A 103 -3.05 -8.37 -11.66
C SER A 103 -4.54 -8.07 -11.60
N ASP A 104 -5.31 -9.11 -11.37
CA ASP A 104 -6.73 -9.06 -11.07
C ASP A 104 -6.91 -9.61 -9.66
N ILE A 105 -7.30 -8.74 -8.72
CA ILE A 105 -7.40 -9.04 -7.30
C ILE A 105 -8.86 -8.96 -6.90
N GLN A 106 -9.36 -10.00 -6.27
CA GLN A 106 -10.68 -10.04 -5.67
C GLN A 106 -10.55 -10.06 -4.16
N MET A 107 -11.26 -9.17 -3.49
CA MET A 107 -11.38 -9.12 -2.04
C MET A 107 -12.84 -9.34 -1.67
N THR A 108 -13.08 -10.21 -0.71
CA THR A 108 -14.42 -10.46 -0.15
C THR A 108 -14.32 -10.58 1.36
N GLY A 109 -15.38 -10.19 2.04
CA GLY A 109 -15.42 -10.27 3.50
C GLY A 109 -16.67 -9.63 4.07
N SER A 110 -16.64 -9.38 5.36
CA SER A 110 -17.75 -8.76 6.08
C SER A 110 -17.29 -7.70 7.06
N PHE A 111 -18.16 -6.72 7.30
CA PHE A 111 -18.02 -5.71 8.36
C PHE A 111 -19.18 -5.78 9.31
N SER A 112 -18.94 -5.45 10.58
CA SER A 112 -19.96 -5.25 11.60
C SER A 112 -19.52 -4.15 12.56
N ILE A 113 -20.42 -3.27 12.94
CA ILE A 113 -20.18 -2.20 13.92
C ILE A 113 -20.62 -2.61 15.33
N ALA A 114 -21.19 -3.78 15.52
CA ALA A 114 -21.64 -4.24 16.81
C ALA A 114 -20.53 -4.13 17.88
N GLY A 115 -20.79 -3.41 18.96
CA GLY A 115 -19.84 -3.15 20.03
C GLY A 115 -19.01 -1.86 19.88
N TYR A 116 -19.13 -1.14 18.77
CA TYR A 116 -18.44 0.14 18.54
C TYR A 116 -19.30 1.37 18.86
N GLU A 117 -20.60 1.21 19.12
CA GLU A 117 -21.56 2.29 19.32
C GLU A 117 -21.31 3.11 20.60
N HIS A 118 -20.55 2.57 21.55
CA HIS A 118 -20.30 3.19 22.87
C HIS A 118 -18.83 3.60 23.09
N LEU A 119 -18.03 3.68 22.00
CA LEU A 119 -16.63 4.05 22.11
C LEU A 119 -16.47 5.56 22.32
N ASN A 120 -16.21 5.93 23.58
CA ASN A 120 -15.70 7.23 24.01
C ASN A 120 -16.68 8.44 23.94
N ASP A 121 -16.24 9.54 24.50
CA ASP A 121 -16.89 10.86 24.48
C ASP A 121 -16.90 11.57 23.12
N TYR A 122 -16.81 10.83 22.01
CA TYR A 122 -16.83 11.36 20.64
C TYR A 122 -18.22 11.21 20.03
N ILE A 123 -18.62 12.22 19.27
CA ILE A 123 -19.81 12.16 18.41
C ILE A 123 -19.32 11.72 17.02
N TYR A 124 -19.75 10.56 16.56
CA TYR A 124 -19.38 10.01 15.27
C TYR A 124 -20.39 10.40 14.20
N ASN A 125 -19.87 10.84 13.04
CA ASN A 125 -20.65 11.24 11.87
C ASN A 125 -20.85 10.02 10.96
N TRP A 126 -21.83 9.20 11.26
CA TRP A 126 -22.10 7.94 10.56
C TRP A 126 -22.54 8.15 9.10
N ASP A 127 -23.18 9.28 8.82
CA ASP A 127 -23.56 9.71 7.46
C ASP A 127 -22.36 10.06 6.56
N GLN A 128 -21.19 10.30 7.16
CA GLN A 128 -19.94 10.60 6.48
C GLN A 128 -18.96 9.42 6.49
N ALA A 129 -19.44 8.23 6.81
CA ALA A 129 -18.63 7.03 6.80
C ALA A 129 -18.16 6.67 5.38
N TYR A 130 -17.02 6.03 5.29
CA TYR A 130 -16.47 5.57 4.01
C TYR A 130 -15.54 4.38 4.22
N PHE A 131 -15.54 3.46 3.27
CA PHE A 131 -14.48 2.47 3.19
C PHE A 131 -13.24 3.08 2.52
N SER A 132 -12.07 2.66 2.93
CA SER A 132 -10.81 3.04 2.29
C SER A 132 -9.96 1.82 2.00
N LEU A 133 -9.24 1.88 0.88
CA LEU A 133 -8.26 0.88 0.46
C LEU A 133 -6.97 1.59 0.12
N GLY A 134 -5.91 1.28 0.86
CA GLY A 134 -4.57 1.78 0.59
C GLY A 134 -3.97 1.10 -0.63
N VAL A 135 -3.42 1.90 -1.53
CA VAL A 135 -2.67 1.44 -2.70
C VAL A 135 -1.44 2.34 -2.83
N SER A 136 -0.26 1.75 -2.77
CA SER A 136 0.99 2.53 -2.68
C SER A 136 1.27 3.41 -3.91
N ASP A 137 0.85 2.97 -5.10
CA ASP A 137 0.91 3.75 -6.33
C ASP A 137 -0.41 3.66 -7.10
N ASN A 138 -1.24 4.70 -6.99
CA ASN A 138 -2.55 4.78 -7.65
C ASN A 138 -2.47 4.76 -9.19
N LYS A 139 -1.30 5.06 -9.79
CA LYS A 139 -1.07 4.93 -11.23
C LYS A 139 -1.24 3.50 -11.74
N GLY A 140 -1.04 2.52 -10.83
CA GLY A 140 -1.23 1.12 -11.14
C GLY A 140 -2.69 0.69 -11.29
N ILE A 141 -3.65 1.46 -10.80
CA ILE A 141 -5.07 1.12 -10.92
C ILE A 141 -5.48 1.23 -12.39
N ARG A 142 -5.96 0.10 -12.97
CA ARG A 142 -6.23 0.01 -14.41
C ARG A 142 -7.63 0.47 -14.81
N ASP A 143 -8.61 0.15 -13.98
CA ASP A 143 -10.01 0.29 -14.33
C ASP A 143 -10.77 1.02 -13.21
N LYS A 144 -12.02 1.36 -13.50
CA LYS A 144 -12.95 1.86 -12.49
C LYS A 144 -13.12 0.78 -11.41
N VAL A 145 -12.82 1.14 -10.17
CA VAL A 145 -12.97 0.24 -9.04
C VAL A 145 -14.34 0.40 -8.42
N GLU A 146 -15.02 -0.71 -8.21
CA GLU A 146 -16.35 -0.76 -7.62
C GLU A 146 -16.34 -1.75 -6.45
N MET A 147 -16.94 -1.32 -5.34
CA MET A 147 -17.21 -2.16 -4.18
C MET A 147 -18.70 -2.48 -4.17
N ASN A 148 -19.02 -3.75 -4.09
CA ASN A 148 -20.39 -4.18 -3.83
C ASN A 148 -20.53 -4.43 -2.33
N PHE A 149 -21.37 -3.64 -1.66
CA PHE A 149 -21.68 -3.79 -0.25
C PHE A 149 -23.19 -4.01 -0.09
N ASN A 150 -23.59 -5.14 0.47
CA ASN A 150 -25.01 -5.52 0.65
C ASN A 150 -25.86 -5.36 -0.60
N LYS A 151 -25.34 -5.69 -1.80
CA LYS A 151 -25.95 -5.54 -3.14
C LYS A 151 -25.99 -4.10 -3.69
N GLU A 152 -25.50 -3.12 -2.93
CA GLU A 152 -25.28 -1.77 -3.44
C GLU A 152 -23.88 -1.65 -4.05
N VAL A 153 -23.81 -1.03 -5.22
CA VAL A 153 -22.55 -0.78 -5.91
C VAL A 153 -22.06 0.62 -5.57
N ILE A 154 -20.94 0.69 -4.90
CA ILE A 154 -20.29 1.94 -4.52
C ILE A 154 -19.07 2.15 -5.41
N ILE A 155 -19.02 3.31 -6.06
CA ILE A 155 -17.92 3.65 -6.96
C ILE A 155 -16.79 4.27 -6.17
N ALA A 156 -15.56 3.81 -6.42
CA ALA A 156 -14.37 4.37 -5.81
C ALA A 156 -14.17 5.84 -6.20
N GLN A 157 -13.78 6.62 -5.21
CA GLN A 157 -13.31 7.99 -5.38
C GLN A 157 -11.79 8.03 -5.19
N PRO A 158 -11.07 8.92 -5.92
CA PRO A 158 -9.64 9.12 -5.71
C PRO A 158 -9.35 9.64 -4.31
N GLY A 159 -8.30 9.10 -3.69
CA GLY A 159 -7.87 9.46 -2.35
C GLY A 159 -8.33 8.48 -1.28
N ALA A 160 -7.50 8.32 -0.26
CA ALA A 160 -7.74 7.40 0.85
C ALA A 160 -8.76 7.93 1.88
N GLY A 161 -9.24 9.15 1.68
CA GLY A 161 -10.06 9.85 2.68
C GLY A 161 -9.19 10.44 3.82
N GLN A 162 -9.83 10.84 4.91
CA GLN A 162 -9.13 11.33 6.11
C GLN A 162 -8.74 10.15 7.00
N THR A 163 -7.71 9.42 6.61
CA THR A 163 -7.15 8.31 7.37
C THR A 163 -5.67 8.55 7.65
N ASP A 164 -5.22 8.12 8.82
CA ASP A 164 -3.82 8.09 9.23
C ASP A 164 -3.15 6.73 8.99
N LEU A 165 -3.90 5.76 8.48
CA LEU A 165 -3.42 4.40 8.24
C LEU A 165 -2.55 4.27 6.99
N PHE A 166 -2.79 5.10 5.97
CA PHE A 166 -2.03 5.13 4.72
C PHE A 166 -2.25 6.44 3.96
N GLU A 167 -1.21 6.90 3.27
CA GLU A 167 -1.22 8.21 2.58
C GLU A 167 -1.95 8.20 1.24
N ARG A 168 -1.98 7.06 0.55
CA ARG A 168 -2.50 6.91 -0.81
C ARG A 168 -3.48 5.77 -0.89
N GLY A 169 -4.45 5.90 -1.78
CA GLY A 169 -5.46 4.88 -2.00
C GLY A 169 -6.71 5.42 -2.66
N ILE A 170 -7.79 4.70 -2.45
CA ILE A 170 -9.14 5.01 -2.94
C ILE A 170 -10.11 4.88 -1.78
N SER A 171 -11.22 5.61 -1.87
CA SER A 171 -12.30 5.58 -0.87
C SER A 171 -13.65 5.28 -1.53
N PHE A 172 -14.56 4.72 -0.74
CA PHE A 172 -15.92 4.36 -1.15
C PHE A 172 -16.89 4.96 -0.13
N PRO A 173 -17.55 6.08 -0.43
CA PRO A 173 -18.50 6.71 0.50
C PRO A 173 -19.66 5.76 0.81
N VAL A 174 -20.01 5.64 2.08
CA VAL A 174 -21.15 4.87 2.52
C VAL A 174 -21.92 5.66 3.59
N ALA A 175 -23.21 5.86 3.38
CA ALA A 175 -24.05 6.47 4.41
C ALA A 175 -24.55 5.37 5.36
N ILE A 176 -24.29 5.55 6.63
CA ILE A 176 -24.78 4.67 7.70
C ILE A 176 -25.86 5.46 8.45
N ASP A 177 -27.02 4.84 8.65
CA ASP A 177 -28.10 5.46 9.40
C ASP A 177 -27.62 5.78 10.83
N PRO A 178 -27.60 7.06 11.24
CA PRO A 178 -27.11 7.45 12.55
C PRO A 178 -27.99 6.95 13.70
N ASP A 179 -29.25 6.61 13.45
CA ASP A 179 -30.19 6.14 14.46
C ASP A 179 -30.00 4.65 14.78
N ILE A 180 -29.31 3.88 13.90
CA ILE A 180 -29.16 2.43 14.07
C ILE A 180 -27.72 1.97 13.76
N PRO A 181 -26.69 2.62 14.28
CA PRO A 181 -25.31 2.26 13.92
C PRO A 181 -24.94 0.83 14.34
N GLY A 182 -25.41 0.37 15.51
CA GLY A 182 -25.10 -0.96 16.03
C GLY A 182 -25.61 -2.14 15.18
N ASN A 183 -26.56 -1.89 14.28
CA ASN A 183 -27.09 -2.90 13.35
C ASN A 183 -26.41 -2.88 11.98
N PHE A 184 -25.47 -1.97 11.75
CA PHE A 184 -24.76 -1.96 10.48
C PHE A 184 -23.84 -3.17 10.38
N SER A 185 -24.15 -4.03 9.46
CA SER A 185 -23.33 -5.18 9.08
C SER A 185 -23.58 -5.53 7.63
N GLY A 186 -22.59 -6.13 7.00
CA GLY A 186 -22.77 -6.56 5.63
C GLY A 186 -21.55 -7.20 5.02
N ASN A 187 -21.82 -7.88 3.90
CA ASN A 187 -20.78 -8.50 3.10
C ASN A 187 -20.34 -7.54 1.99
N PHE A 188 -19.05 -7.55 1.73
CA PHE A 188 -18.50 -6.80 0.62
C PHE A 188 -17.80 -7.70 -0.38
N SER A 189 -17.78 -7.23 -1.61
CA SER A 189 -16.89 -7.75 -2.66
C SER A 189 -16.32 -6.60 -3.46
N LEU A 190 -15.03 -6.69 -3.78
CA LEU A 190 -14.27 -5.68 -4.48
C LEU A 190 -13.38 -6.38 -5.51
N ASN A 191 -13.37 -5.88 -6.75
CA ASN A 191 -12.44 -6.30 -7.78
C ASN A 191 -11.49 -5.14 -8.11
N LEU A 192 -10.19 -5.40 -8.02
CA LEU A 192 -9.13 -4.43 -8.26
C LEU A 192 -8.20 -4.93 -9.36
N GLY A 193 -8.24 -4.27 -10.52
CA GLY A 193 -7.23 -4.40 -11.56
C GLY A 193 -6.05 -3.52 -11.24
N LEU A 194 -4.85 -4.12 -11.05
CA LEU A 194 -3.67 -3.38 -10.61
C LEU A 194 -2.43 -3.77 -11.42
N ARG A 195 -1.68 -2.76 -11.83
CA ARG A 195 -0.34 -2.89 -12.41
C ARG A 195 0.72 -2.61 -11.38
N GLY A 196 1.88 -3.22 -11.56
CA GLY A 196 3.03 -2.94 -10.74
C GLY A 196 4.32 -3.48 -11.30
N SER A 197 5.41 -3.20 -10.62
CA SER A 197 6.74 -3.72 -10.93
C SER A 197 7.36 -4.37 -9.70
N SER A 198 8.23 -5.33 -9.92
CA SER A 198 9.02 -6.04 -8.91
C SER A 198 8.20 -6.91 -7.96
N ASN A 199 7.37 -6.34 -7.09
CA ASN A 199 6.60 -7.09 -6.11
C ASN A 199 5.19 -6.53 -5.88
N ILE A 200 4.32 -7.37 -5.34
CA ILE A 200 3.03 -7.01 -4.78
C ILE A 200 2.93 -7.59 -3.37
N SER A 201 2.48 -6.79 -2.44
CA SER A 201 2.30 -7.19 -1.04
C SER A 201 0.96 -6.74 -0.49
N PHE A 202 0.48 -7.49 0.50
CA PHE A 202 -0.73 -7.17 1.24
C PHE A 202 -0.34 -6.89 2.68
N SER A 203 -0.74 -5.73 3.18
CA SER A 203 -0.51 -5.32 4.56
C SER A 203 -1.85 -5.37 5.30
N PRO A 204 -2.05 -6.33 6.19
CA PRO A 204 -3.24 -6.31 7.03
C PRO A 204 -3.18 -5.09 7.94
N VAL A 205 -4.31 -4.41 8.11
CA VAL A 205 -4.49 -3.35 9.11
C VAL A 205 -5.02 -4.01 10.37
N GLY A 206 -4.40 -3.73 11.47
CA GLY A 206 -4.76 -4.30 12.76
C GLY A 206 -3.74 -5.32 13.28
N LYS A 207 -3.83 -5.57 14.57
CA LYS A 207 -3.00 -6.58 15.28
C LYS A 207 -3.77 -7.88 15.37
#